data_c3f3983a3b9125361a9cb2212e2f2948
#
_entry.id   c3f3983a3b9125361a9cb2212e2f2948
#
_cell.length_a   1.000
_cell.length_b   1.000
_cell.length_c   1.000
_cell.angle_alpha   90.00
_cell.angle_beta   90.00
_cell.angle_gamma   90.00
#
_symmetry.space_group_name_H-M   'P 1'
#
loop_
_entity.id
_entity.type
_entity.pdbx_description
1 polymer ?
#
loop_
_entity_poly.entity_id
_entity_poly.type
_entity_poly.pdbx_seq_one_letter_code
_entity_poly.pdbx_strand_id
1 'polypeptide(L)'
;MNKTERAFLVLGDETRLSIIRLLSNEERMCAKEILSHLSITQPTLSHHMMLLVESGLVESRKIGRAVYYQLANQGIRQMIDELEGLLDSVPNKPHLSLSAPVTEEPISEFVKEASSDLDSTNKSDKKKKKKKKKKKKKKKKD
;
A
#
# COMPACT_ATOMS: atom_id res chain seq x y z
N MET A 1 -7.09 -24.30 4.05
CA MET A 1 -6.50 -22.98 4.29
C MET A 1 -7.10 -22.41 5.57
N ASN A 2 -6.29 -22.14 6.58
CA ASN A 2 -6.74 -21.54 7.83
C ASN A 2 -7.02 -20.03 7.67
N LYS A 3 -7.59 -19.39 8.70
CA LYS A 3 -7.90 -17.95 8.63
C LYS A 3 -6.66 -17.06 8.47
N THR A 4 -5.57 -17.44 9.11
CA THR A 4 -4.31 -16.70 9.08
C THR A 4 -3.66 -16.75 7.69
N GLU A 5 -3.59 -17.94 7.07
CA GLU A 5 -3.12 -18.09 5.69
C GLU A 5 -3.93 -17.24 4.71
N ARG A 6 -5.26 -17.24 4.87
CA ARG A 6 -6.16 -16.40 4.07
C ARG A 6 -5.89 -14.92 4.30
N ALA A 7 -5.63 -14.50 5.54
CA ALA A 7 -5.32 -13.12 5.88
C ALA A 7 -4.04 -12.64 5.20
N PHE A 8 -2.98 -13.46 5.15
CA PHE A 8 -1.74 -13.14 4.42
C PHE A 8 -2.00 -12.97 2.92
N LEU A 9 -2.75 -13.87 2.29
CA LEU A 9 -3.10 -13.76 0.88
C LEU A 9 -3.94 -12.52 0.58
N VAL A 10 -4.88 -12.19 1.45
CA VAL A 10 -5.73 -11.01 1.28
C VAL A 10 -4.94 -9.72 1.39
N LEU A 11 -3.94 -9.63 2.27
CA LEU A 11 -3.09 -8.45 2.43
C LEU A 11 -2.09 -8.24 1.29
N GLY A 12 -1.89 -9.21 0.42
CA GLY A 12 -1.01 -9.09 -0.75
C GLY A 12 -1.50 -8.12 -1.85
N ASP A 13 -2.61 -7.42 -1.65
CA ASP A 13 -3.17 -6.43 -2.58
C ASP A 13 -3.05 -5.02 -2.00
N GLU A 14 -2.57 -4.07 -2.81
CA GLU A 14 -2.30 -2.69 -2.39
C GLU A 14 -3.57 -1.95 -1.92
N THR A 15 -4.68 -2.16 -2.59
CA THR A 15 -5.96 -1.52 -2.23
C THR A 15 -6.45 -2.01 -0.87
N ARG A 16 -6.39 -3.33 -0.63
CA ARG A 16 -6.77 -3.91 0.66
C ARG A 16 -5.86 -3.45 1.79
N LEU A 17 -4.56 -3.37 1.53
CA LEU A 17 -3.62 -2.84 2.51
C LEU A 17 -3.90 -1.36 2.83
N SER A 18 -4.27 -0.56 1.82
CA SER A 18 -4.67 0.84 2.01
C SER A 18 -5.96 0.96 2.84
N ILE A 19 -6.94 0.08 2.63
CA ILE A 19 -8.16 0.02 3.44
C ILE A 19 -7.81 -0.29 4.91
N ILE A 20 -6.95 -1.28 5.17
CA ILE A 20 -6.51 -1.63 6.52
C ILE A 20 -5.84 -0.42 7.20
N ARG A 21 -4.97 0.31 6.49
CA ARG A 21 -4.33 1.54 7.01
C ARG A 21 -5.34 2.63 7.33
N LEU A 22 -6.36 2.83 6.50
CA LEU A 22 -7.43 3.78 6.80
C LEU A 22 -8.18 3.39 8.07
N LEU A 23 -8.59 2.11 8.17
CA LEU A 23 -9.31 1.61 9.35
C LEU A 23 -8.45 1.56 10.62
N SER A 24 -7.11 1.60 10.52
CA SER A 24 -6.23 1.66 11.70
C SER A 24 -6.19 3.05 12.35
N ASN A 25 -6.52 4.08 11.60
CA ASN A 25 -6.53 5.46 12.09
C ASN A 25 -7.88 5.89 12.67
N GLU A 26 -8.94 5.14 12.38
CA GLU A 26 -10.31 5.46 12.75
C GLU A 26 -10.94 4.30 13.53
N GLU A 27 -11.78 4.61 14.50
CA GLU A 27 -12.48 3.56 15.26
C GLU A 27 -13.36 2.70 14.34
N ARG A 28 -14.05 3.36 13.41
CA ARG A 28 -14.90 2.71 12.40
C ARG A 28 -15.20 3.65 11.24
N MET A 29 -15.37 3.13 10.04
CA MET A 29 -15.73 3.90 8.84
C MET A 29 -16.85 3.23 8.08
N CYS A 30 -17.74 4.02 7.46
CA CYS A 30 -18.71 3.46 6.51
C CYS A 30 -18.10 3.38 5.10
N ALA A 31 -18.74 2.60 4.20
CA ALA A 31 -18.27 2.41 2.82
C ALA A 31 -18.08 3.73 2.07
N LYS A 32 -18.94 4.73 2.31
CA LYS A 32 -18.85 6.04 1.64
C LYS A 32 -17.60 6.81 2.09
N GLU A 33 -17.27 6.76 3.38
CA GLU A 33 -16.07 7.39 3.93
C GLU A 33 -14.81 6.73 3.37
N ILE A 34 -14.74 5.39 3.34
CA ILE A 34 -13.63 4.67 2.76
C ILE A 34 -13.44 5.04 1.28
N LEU A 35 -14.54 5.10 0.49
CA LEU A 35 -14.49 5.48 -0.91
C LEU A 35 -13.96 6.91 -1.13
N SER A 36 -14.18 7.84 -0.20
CA SER A 36 -13.67 9.21 -0.34
C SER A 36 -12.15 9.30 -0.29
N HIS A 37 -11.48 8.28 0.24
CA HIS A 37 -10.02 8.17 0.34
C HIS A 37 -9.39 7.32 -0.76
N LEU A 38 -10.19 6.62 -1.59
CA LEU A 38 -9.71 5.67 -2.57
C LEU A 38 -10.24 6.00 -3.98
N SER A 39 -9.39 5.84 -4.99
CA SER A 39 -9.79 6.03 -6.40
C SER A 39 -10.35 4.75 -7.03
N ILE A 40 -11.35 4.14 -6.38
CA ILE A 40 -12.00 2.91 -6.84
C ILE A 40 -13.52 3.06 -6.86
N THR A 41 -14.20 2.16 -7.55
CA THR A 41 -15.67 2.14 -7.61
C THR A 41 -16.27 1.45 -6.39
N GLN A 42 -17.53 1.73 -6.09
CA GLN A 42 -18.20 1.08 -4.96
C GLN A 42 -18.31 -0.45 -5.11
N PRO A 43 -18.60 -1.05 -6.29
CA PRO A 43 -18.56 -2.50 -6.45
C PRO A 43 -17.18 -3.09 -6.16
N THR A 44 -16.11 -2.41 -6.59
CA THR A 44 -14.72 -2.81 -6.31
C THR A 44 -14.44 -2.77 -4.81
N LEU A 45 -14.83 -1.70 -4.11
CA LEU A 45 -14.72 -1.63 -2.66
C LEU A 45 -15.48 -2.77 -1.98
N SER A 46 -16.73 -3.02 -2.39
CA SER A 46 -17.54 -4.09 -1.80
C SER A 46 -16.86 -5.46 -1.91
N HIS A 47 -16.21 -5.74 -3.04
CA HIS A 47 -15.44 -6.98 -3.23
C HIS A 47 -14.23 -7.04 -2.27
N HIS A 48 -13.44 -5.97 -2.16
CA HIS A 48 -12.31 -5.92 -1.23
C HIS A 48 -12.77 -6.07 0.23
N MET A 49 -13.85 -5.40 0.61
CA MET A 49 -14.40 -5.49 1.97
C MET A 49 -14.90 -6.91 2.30
N MET A 50 -15.53 -7.59 1.35
CA MET A 50 -15.95 -8.99 1.52
C MET A 50 -14.76 -9.90 1.85
N LEU A 51 -13.67 -9.79 1.07
CA LEU A 51 -12.45 -10.58 1.29
C LEU A 51 -11.80 -10.28 2.65
N LEU A 52 -11.75 -9.01 3.05
CA LEU A 52 -11.21 -8.57 4.34
C LEU A 52 -12.05 -9.08 5.53
N VAL A 53 -13.36 -9.11 5.41
CA VAL A 53 -14.26 -9.65 6.43
C VAL A 53 -14.15 -11.18 6.52
N GLU A 54 -14.14 -11.86 5.37
CA GLU A 54 -13.98 -13.33 5.33
C GLU A 54 -12.63 -13.81 5.88
N SER A 55 -11.57 -13.01 5.71
CA SER A 55 -10.26 -13.32 6.28
C SER A 55 -10.17 -13.05 7.78
N GLY A 56 -11.15 -12.37 8.36
CA GLY A 56 -11.17 -12.01 9.77
C GLY A 56 -10.28 -10.82 10.14
N LEU A 57 -9.82 -10.03 9.15
CA LEU A 57 -9.04 -8.81 9.36
C LEU A 57 -9.92 -7.60 9.63
N VAL A 58 -11.15 -7.62 9.16
CA VAL A 58 -12.13 -6.55 9.31
C VAL A 58 -13.44 -7.14 9.82
N GLU A 59 -14.08 -6.41 10.71
CA GLU A 59 -15.45 -6.66 11.14
C GLU A 59 -16.40 -5.69 10.47
N SER A 60 -17.59 -6.17 10.12
CA SER A 60 -18.65 -5.32 9.58
C SER A 60 -19.85 -5.31 10.53
N ARG A 61 -20.42 -4.12 10.75
CA ARG A 61 -21.62 -3.95 11.57
C ARG A 61 -22.61 -3.05 10.88
N LYS A 62 -23.85 -3.54 10.72
CA LYS A 62 -24.95 -2.75 10.19
C LYS A 62 -25.54 -1.87 11.31
N ILE A 63 -25.56 -0.57 11.07
CA ILE A 63 -26.18 0.41 11.97
C ILE A 63 -27.18 1.22 11.13
N GLY A 64 -28.46 1.04 11.38
CA GLY A 64 -29.49 1.62 10.56
C GLY A 64 -29.45 1.16 9.11
N ARG A 65 -29.27 2.08 8.17
CA ARG A 65 -29.14 1.82 6.73
C ARG A 65 -27.70 1.71 6.24
N ALA A 66 -26.72 2.03 7.09
CA ALA A 66 -25.31 2.00 6.74
C ALA A 66 -24.61 0.77 7.31
N VAL A 67 -23.58 0.31 6.60
CA VAL A 67 -22.64 -0.70 7.09
C VAL A 67 -21.35 0.02 7.47
N TYR A 68 -20.92 -0.22 8.69
CA TYR A 68 -19.66 0.27 9.25
C TYR A 68 -18.65 -0.87 9.32
N TYR A 69 -17.41 -0.53 9.10
CA TYR A 69 -16.28 -1.44 9.12
C TYR A 69 -15.26 -0.97 10.15
N GLN A 70 -14.65 -1.91 10.84
CA GLN A 70 -13.60 -1.68 11.82
C GLN A 70 -12.54 -2.78 11.72
N LEU A 71 -11.32 -2.52 12.20
CA LEU A 71 -10.30 -3.56 12.27
C LEU A 71 -10.68 -4.63 13.30
N ALA A 72 -10.48 -5.89 12.92
CA ALA A 72 -10.58 -7.03 13.82
C ALA A 72 -9.23 -7.25 14.51
N ASN A 73 -9.02 -6.67 15.69
CA ASN A 73 -7.77 -6.77 16.44
C ASN A 73 -7.30 -8.22 16.64
N GLN A 74 -8.23 -9.15 16.82
CA GLN A 74 -7.91 -10.57 16.99
C GLN A 74 -7.28 -11.16 15.72
N GLY A 75 -7.79 -10.84 14.52
CA GLY A 75 -7.24 -11.32 13.27
C GLY A 75 -5.80 -10.83 13.04
N ILE A 76 -5.55 -9.56 13.37
CA ILE A 76 -4.20 -8.98 13.27
C ILE A 76 -3.24 -9.64 14.26
N ARG A 77 -3.66 -9.84 15.52
CA ARG A 77 -2.83 -10.52 16.53
C ARG A 77 -2.48 -11.94 16.11
N GLN A 78 -3.41 -12.71 15.61
CA GLN A 78 -3.15 -14.09 15.14
C GLN A 78 -2.08 -14.11 14.03
N MET A 79 -2.06 -13.13 13.13
CA MET A 79 -1.01 -13.03 12.11
C MET A 79 0.36 -12.71 12.73
N ILE A 80 0.40 -11.82 13.71
CA ILE A 80 1.63 -11.48 14.43
C ILE A 80 2.18 -12.69 15.17
N ASP A 81 1.34 -13.39 15.92
CA ASP A 81 1.71 -14.59 16.69
C ASP A 81 2.28 -15.69 15.76
N GLU A 82 1.70 -15.86 14.56
CA GLU A 82 2.19 -16.82 13.57
C GLU A 82 3.58 -16.42 13.02
N LEU A 83 3.78 -15.13 12.71
CA LEU A 83 5.08 -14.62 12.28
C LEU A 83 6.15 -14.73 13.38
N GLU A 84 5.79 -14.43 14.62
CA GLU A 84 6.69 -14.57 15.77
C GLU A 84 7.10 -16.04 15.98
N GLY A 85 6.14 -16.96 15.83
CA GLY A 85 6.42 -18.41 15.88
C GLY A 85 7.41 -18.87 14.82
N LEU A 86 7.36 -18.30 13.61
CA LEU A 86 8.35 -18.58 12.57
C LEU A 86 9.73 -18.05 12.93
N LEU A 87 9.82 -16.86 13.53
CA LEU A 87 11.08 -16.30 14.01
C LEU A 87 11.70 -17.15 15.12
N ASP A 88 10.89 -17.71 16.03
CA ASP A 88 11.36 -18.57 17.09
C ASP A 88 11.91 -19.92 16.60
N SER A 89 11.46 -20.34 15.42
CA SER A 89 11.90 -21.58 14.77
C SER A 89 13.24 -21.45 14.03
N VAL A 90 13.79 -20.23 13.86
CA VAL A 90 15.09 -20.03 13.17
C VAL A 90 16.23 -20.41 14.08
N PRO A 91 17.04 -21.46 13.75
CA PRO A 91 18.15 -21.92 14.58
C PRO A 91 19.36 -21.03 14.41
N ASN A 92 19.41 -19.94 14.89
CA ASN A 92 20.51 -18.97 15.03
C ASN A 92 19.96 -17.56 14.97
N LYS A 93 19.33 -17.14 16.08
CA LYS A 93 18.96 -15.74 16.22
C LYS A 93 20.24 -14.92 16.41
N PRO A 94 20.64 -14.04 15.47
CA PRO A 94 21.32 -12.84 15.91
C PRO A 94 20.27 -12.08 16.72
N HIS A 95 20.49 -11.94 18.01
CA HIS A 95 19.69 -11.10 18.89
C HIS A 95 19.77 -9.67 18.32
N LEU A 96 18.81 -9.30 17.48
CA LEU A 96 18.57 -7.90 17.10
C LEU A 96 18.05 -7.20 18.34
N SER A 97 18.96 -6.92 19.24
CA SER A 97 18.76 -5.99 20.33
C SER A 97 18.52 -4.62 19.69
N LEU A 98 17.31 -4.16 19.64
CA LEU A 98 16.91 -2.80 19.22
C LEU A 98 17.42 -1.72 20.19
N SER A 99 18.46 -2.02 20.98
CA SER A 99 19.12 -1.11 21.91
C SER A 99 20.62 -0.91 21.63
N ALA A 100 21.03 -0.99 20.35
CA ALA A 100 22.34 -0.50 19.99
C ALA A 100 22.22 0.95 19.52
N PRO A 101 22.97 1.92 20.09
CA PRO A 101 22.99 3.26 19.55
C PRO A 101 23.51 3.21 18.13
N VAL A 102 22.79 3.88 17.22
CA VAL A 102 23.24 4.13 15.85
C VAL A 102 24.52 4.94 15.93
N THR A 103 25.67 4.29 15.91
CA THR A 103 26.92 4.96 15.58
C THR A 103 26.87 5.23 14.08
N GLU A 104 26.67 6.49 13.75
CA GLU A 104 26.81 7.00 12.40
C GLU A 104 28.25 6.81 11.96
N GLU A 105 28.56 5.73 11.26
CA GLU A 105 29.78 5.63 10.48
C GLU A 105 29.54 6.32 9.15
N PRO A 106 30.41 7.28 8.73
CA PRO A 106 30.22 8.01 7.49
C PRO A 106 30.46 7.06 6.31
N ILE A 107 29.44 6.85 5.50
CA ILE A 107 29.53 6.19 4.18
C ILE A 107 30.29 7.08 3.21
N SER A 108 31.63 7.14 3.34
CA SER A 108 32.50 7.95 2.46
C SER A 108 33.34 7.14 1.46
N GLU A 109 33.13 5.83 1.30
CA GLU A 109 33.98 5.04 0.40
C GLU A 109 33.28 4.23 -0.70
N PHE A 110 31.99 4.43 -0.97
CA PHE A 110 31.32 3.70 -2.06
C PHE A 110 30.80 4.59 -3.22
N VAL A 111 31.33 5.81 -3.37
CA VAL A 111 30.98 6.69 -4.49
C VAL A 111 32.25 7.12 -5.23
N LYS A 112 33.01 6.17 -5.80
CA LYS A 112 34.13 6.50 -6.69
C LYS A 112 34.27 5.60 -7.92
N GLU A 113 33.21 4.92 -8.37
CA GLU A 113 33.25 4.25 -9.68
C GLU A 113 31.89 4.18 -10.36
N ALA A 114 31.27 5.33 -10.66
CA ALA A 114 30.19 5.42 -11.65
C ALA A 114 30.03 6.85 -12.16
N SER A 115 31.09 7.43 -12.69
CA SER A 115 31.01 8.68 -13.43
C SER A 115 31.93 8.64 -14.66
N SER A 116 31.59 7.81 -15.62
CA SER A 116 31.92 7.98 -17.04
C SER A 116 30.89 7.22 -17.86
N ASP A 117 30.33 7.91 -18.85
CA ASP A 117 29.39 7.43 -19.85
C ASP A 117 27.91 7.56 -19.51
N LEU A 118 27.36 8.74 -19.78
CA LEU A 118 26.04 8.95 -20.39
C LEU A 118 25.82 10.47 -20.62
N ASP A 119 26.62 11.02 -21.53
CA ASP A 119 26.22 12.25 -22.21
C ASP A 119 26.03 11.91 -23.69
N SER A 120 24.86 12.02 -24.16
CA SER A 120 24.33 12.14 -25.54
C SER A 120 23.07 11.32 -25.71
N THR A 121 21.96 12.00 -25.72
CA THR A 121 20.72 11.81 -26.49
C THR A 121 19.49 12.11 -25.67
N ASN A 122 19.12 13.37 -25.56
CA ASN A 122 17.70 13.72 -25.52
C ASN A 122 17.46 15.22 -25.79
N LYS A 123 17.64 15.63 -27.05
CA LYS A 123 17.32 17.01 -27.47
C LYS A 123 16.37 17.09 -28.65
N SER A 124 15.62 16.02 -28.96
CA SER A 124 14.75 16.00 -30.15
C SER A 124 13.24 15.90 -29.92
N ASP A 125 12.75 15.64 -28.71
CA ASP A 125 11.30 15.42 -28.52
C ASP A 125 10.49 16.63 -28.01
N LYS A 126 11.14 17.73 -27.65
CA LYS A 126 10.40 18.94 -27.21
C LYS A 126 9.85 19.83 -28.34
N LYS A 127 10.28 19.60 -29.59
CA LYS A 127 9.85 20.44 -30.75
C LYS A 127 8.60 19.96 -31.47
N LYS A 128 8.16 18.70 -31.28
CA LYS A 128 6.97 18.14 -31.94
C LYS A 128 5.65 18.41 -31.20
N LYS A 129 5.69 18.61 -29.88
CA LYS A 129 4.45 18.87 -29.09
C LYS A 129 3.93 20.32 -29.24
N LYS A 130 4.78 21.28 -29.55
CA LYS A 130 4.37 22.70 -29.72
C LYS A 130 3.69 23.01 -31.07
N LYS A 131 3.96 22.20 -32.12
CA LYS A 131 3.36 22.38 -33.46
C LYS A 131 1.92 21.81 -33.56
N LYS A 132 1.57 20.80 -32.75
CA LYS A 132 0.22 20.21 -32.76
C LYS A 132 -0.83 21.07 -32.03
N LYS A 133 -0.40 21.88 -31.05
CA LYS A 133 -1.31 22.77 -30.29
C LYS A 133 -1.67 24.03 -31.07
N LYS A 134 -0.83 24.49 -32.01
CA LYS A 134 -1.09 25.67 -32.86
C LYS A 134 -2.05 25.37 -34.02
N LYS A 135 -2.10 24.12 -34.52
CA LYS A 135 -3.01 23.71 -35.60
C LYS A 135 -4.45 23.50 -35.16
N LYS A 136 -4.67 23.17 -33.88
CA LYS A 136 -6.01 22.97 -33.31
C LYS A 136 -6.73 24.30 -32.97
N LYS A 137 -5.98 25.39 -32.77
CA LYS A 137 -6.55 26.72 -32.47
C LYS A 137 -6.98 27.50 -33.72
N LYS A 138 -6.51 27.11 -34.92
CA LYS A 138 -6.85 27.78 -36.20
C LYS A 138 -8.09 27.19 -36.88
N LYS A 139 -8.59 26.02 -36.43
CA LYS A 139 -9.78 25.34 -37.02
C LYS A 139 -11.07 25.60 -36.25
N LYS A 140 -11.08 26.54 -35.28
CA LYS A 140 -12.25 26.87 -34.46
C LYS A 140 -12.65 28.35 -34.60
N LYS A 141 -12.22 28.99 -35.69
CA LYS A 141 -12.50 30.42 -35.96
C LYS A 141 -12.88 30.69 -37.41
N ASP A 142 -13.56 29.69 -38.05
CA ASP A 142 -14.36 29.89 -39.27
C ASP A 142 -15.71 29.20 -39.08
#